data_ca4b96c5b87ff54c4478945748ca838c
#
_entry.id   ca4b96c5b87ff54c4478945748ca838c
#
_cell.length_a   1.000
_cell.length_b   1.000
_cell.length_c   1.000
_cell.angle_alpha   90.00
_cell.angle_beta   90.00
_cell.angle_gamma   90.00
#
_symmetry.space_group_name_H-M   'P 1'
#
loop_
_entity.id
_entity.type
_entity.pdbx_description
1 polymer ?
#
loop_
_entity_poly.entity_id
_entity_poly.type
_entity_poly.pdbx_seq_one_letter_code
_entity_poly.pdbx_strand_id
1 'polypeptide(L)'
;AAGCPVVVKPSEYTPLTALALARLADGLLPPGVLNVVPASRQNAQPVGEVLCDSSHIKALSFTGSTAVGKWLYARCASTVKKLGLELGGNAPMVVLKSADLDIAVKAAMASKFRYGGQTCVCADRFLVHEAVVDNFVEKLAAEASALKLGHGLDAGTGIGPLIDEAATFKCQERVKGAISQGATVVCGGNKPPGPGSFFEPTVVRDVAIDSEL
;
A
#
# COMPACT_ATOMS: atom_id res chain seq x y z
N ALA A 1 27.23 0.02 5.75
CA ALA A 1 28.27 -0.64 4.93
C ALA A 1 29.12 0.38 4.15
N ALA A 2 28.51 1.44 3.60
CA ALA A 2 29.23 2.48 2.85
C ALA A 2 29.85 3.59 3.73
N GLY A 3 29.67 3.54 5.05
CA GLY A 3 30.17 4.57 5.98
C GLY A 3 29.41 5.88 5.98
N CYS A 4 28.28 5.96 5.26
CA CYS A 4 27.45 7.17 5.22
C CYS A 4 26.54 7.25 6.45
N PRO A 5 26.47 8.39 7.17
CA PRO A 5 25.44 8.59 8.17
C PRO A 5 24.05 8.69 7.53
N VAL A 6 23.05 8.24 8.28
CA VAL A 6 21.65 8.18 7.83
C VAL A 6 20.75 8.90 8.82
N VAL A 7 19.84 9.71 8.29
CA VAL A 7 18.72 10.30 9.03
C VAL A 7 17.44 9.62 8.52
N VAL A 8 16.71 8.93 9.40
CA VAL A 8 15.48 8.23 9.09
C VAL A 8 14.30 8.95 9.72
N LYS A 9 13.38 9.44 8.88
CA LYS A 9 12.04 9.84 9.34
C LYS A 9 11.09 8.67 9.12
N PRO A 10 10.70 7.93 10.14
CA PRO A 10 9.71 6.85 9.98
C PRO A 10 8.33 7.41 9.67
N SER A 11 7.43 6.54 9.18
CA SER A 11 6.01 6.89 9.08
C SER A 11 5.47 7.29 10.45
N GLU A 12 4.64 8.32 10.48
CA GLU A 12 3.95 8.77 11.70
C GLU A 12 3.01 7.72 12.29
N TYR A 13 2.52 6.80 11.47
CA TYR A 13 1.67 5.69 11.90
C TYR A 13 2.44 4.51 12.49
N THR A 14 3.73 4.33 12.14
CA THR A 14 4.50 3.14 12.52
C THR A 14 5.94 3.46 12.96
N PRO A 15 6.17 4.41 13.90
CA PRO A 15 7.52 4.82 14.27
C PRO A 15 8.24 3.82 15.18
N LEU A 16 7.50 2.97 15.91
CA LEU A 16 8.04 2.17 17.01
C LEU A 16 9.10 1.17 16.56
N THR A 17 8.91 0.51 15.41
CA THR A 17 9.88 -0.44 14.87
C THR A 17 11.20 0.24 14.52
N ALA A 18 11.15 1.42 13.89
CA ALA A 18 12.35 2.19 13.56
C ALA A 18 13.11 2.62 14.83
N LEU A 19 12.38 3.05 15.86
CA LEU A 19 12.96 3.40 17.16
C LEU A 19 13.57 2.19 17.88
N ALA A 20 12.92 1.03 17.81
CA ALA A 20 13.46 -0.21 18.37
C ALA A 20 14.75 -0.63 17.66
N LEU A 21 14.81 -0.54 16.33
CA LEU A 21 16.03 -0.80 15.56
C LEU A 21 17.16 0.17 15.93
N ALA A 22 16.85 1.46 16.12
CA ALA A 22 17.84 2.43 16.56
C ALA A 22 18.41 2.10 17.95
N ARG A 23 17.57 1.66 18.90
CA ARG A 23 18.01 1.19 20.23
C ARG A 23 18.90 -0.06 20.14
N LEU A 24 18.56 -1.01 19.27
CA LEU A 24 19.39 -2.20 19.06
C LEU A 24 20.74 -1.89 18.43
N ALA A 25 20.82 -0.80 17.66
CA ALA A 25 22.07 -0.33 17.06
C ALA A 25 22.93 0.51 18.00
N ASP A 26 22.38 0.94 19.14
CA ASP A 26 23.10 1.74 20.13
C ASP A 26 24.26 0.97 20.71
N GLY A 27 25.44 1.61 20.78
CA GLY A 27 26.69 0.99 21.16
C GLY A 27 27.34 0.06 20.11
N LEU A 28 26.62 -0.29 19.04
CA LEU A 28 27.16 -1.09 17.91
C LEU A 28 27.70 -0.22 16.77
N LEU A 29 27.12 0.98 16.62
CA LEU A 29 27.53 1.95 15.61
C LEU A 29 28.12 3.19 16.29
N PRO A 30 29.08 3.88 15.64
CA PRO A 30 29.55 5.18 16.14
C PRO A 30 28.39 6.18 16.27
N PRO A 31 28.47 7.09 17.28
CA PRO A 31 27.44 8.11 17.44
C PRO A 31 27.21 8.92 16.17
N GLY A 32 25.95 9.19 15.84
CA GLY A 32 25.55 9.98 14.66
C GLY A 32 25.53 9.22 13.35
N VAL A 33 25.87 7.92 13.30
CA VAL A 33 25.75 7.13 12.07
C VAL A 33 24.31 6.79 11.74
N LEU A 34 23.49 6.45 12.74
CA LEU A 34 22.06 6.22 12.59
C LEU A 34 21.26 7.18 13.46
N ASN A 35 20.42 7.99 12.84
CA ASN A 35 19.61 8.99 13.52
C ASN A 35 18.14 8.80 13.14
N VAL A 36 17.27 8.59 14.11
CA VAL A 36 15.82 8.43 13.86
C VAL A 36 15.08 9.66 14.40
N VAL A 37 14.36 10.36 13.52
CA VAL A 37 13.63 11.60 13.81
C VAL A 37 12.13 11.35 13.55
N PRO A 38 11.36 10.92 14.56
CA PRO A 38 9.91 10.82 14.43
C PRO A 38 9.27 12.19 14.23
N ALA A 39 8.19 12.23 13.48
CA ALA A 39 7.40 13.44 13.31
C ALA A 39 5.91 13.10 13.32
N SER A 40 5.07 14.00 13.84
CA SER A 40 3.63 13.90 13.65
C SER A 40 3.25 14.16 12.19
N ARG A 41 2.03 13.81 11.79
CA ARG A 41 1.50 14.08 10.45
C ARG A 41 1.62 15.56 10.07
N GLN A 42 1.36 16.45 11.00
CA GLN A 42 1.46 17.92 10.81
C GLN A 42 2.90 18.37 10.55
N ASN A 43 3.88 17.69 11.15
CA ASN A 43 5.30 18.03 11.04
C ASN A 43 6.04 17.19 9.98
N ALA A 44 5.38 16.27 9.32
CA ALA A 44 6.01 15.41 8.30
C ALA A 44 6.54 16.24 7.11
N GLN A 45 5.77 17.22 6.64
CA GLN A 45 6.19 18.10 5.55
C GLN A 45 7.33 19.03 5.97
N PRO A 46 7.29 19.78 7.10
CA PRO A 46 8.43 20.57 7.56
C PRO A 46 9.74 19.78 7.68
N VAL A 47 9.69 18.55 8.22
CA VAL A 47 10.88 17.69 8.29
C VAL A 47 11.36 17.32 6.88
N GLY A 48 10.44 16.98 5.98
CA GLY A 48 10.76 16.72 4.57
C GLY A 48 11.45 17.90 3.89
N GLU A 49 11.00 19.11 4.17
CA GLU A 49 11.60 20.36 3.67
C GLU A 49 13.05 20.50 4.11
N VAL A 50 13.31 20.35 5.41
CA VAL A 50 14.68 20.40 5.94
C VAL A 50 15.57 19.34 5.29
N LEU A 51 15.08 18.12 5.11
CA LEU A 51 15.84 17.05 4.44
C LEU A 51 16.14 17.37 2.96
N CYS A 52 15.19 17.99 2.25
CA CYS A 52 15.38 18.39 0.86
C CYS A 52 16.35 19.57 0.70
N ASP A 53 16.26 20.56 1.57
CA ASP A 53 17.01 21.82 1.43
C ASP A 53 18.44 21.75 2.00
N SER A 54 18.67 20.85 2.96
CA SER A 54 19.98 20.75 3.62
C SER A 54 21.10 20.39 2.64
N SER A 55 22.15 21.20 2.61
CA SER A 55 23.37 20.95 1.83
C SER A 55 24.19 19.75 2.33
N HIS A 56 23.97 19.31 3.58
CA HIS A 56 24.65 18.15 4.18
C HIS A 56 24.07 16.83 3.67
N ILE A 57 22.81 16.80 3.29
CA ILE A 57 22.14 15.60 2.77
C ILE A 57 22.38 15.52 1.25
N LYS A 58 23.04 14.48 0.79
CA LYS A 58 23.42 14.28 -0.62
C LYS A 58 22.49 13.34 -1.37
N ALA A 59 21.78 12.47 -0.66
CA ALA A 59 20.83 11.54 -1.25
C ALA A 59 19.60 11.44 -0.34
N LEU A 60 18.42 11.29 -0.94
CA LEU A 60 17.16 11.08 -0.24
C LEU A 60 16.46 9.86 -0.84
N SER A 61 16.04 8.93 0.02
CA SER A 61 15.21 7.80 -0.35
C SER A 61 13.84 7.95 0.30
N PHE A 62 12.80 7.67 -0.48
CA PHE A 62 11.41 7.80 -0.02
C PHE A 62 10.57 6.67 -0.59
N THR A 63 9.75 6.08 0.28
CA THR A 63 8.68 5.16 -0.10
C THR A 63 7.36 5.73 0.38
N GLY A 64 6.39 5.89 -0.52
CA GLY A 64 5.08 6.43 -0.17
C GLY A 64 4.23 6.85 -1.37
N SER A 65 3.34 7.84 -1.19
CA SER A 65 2.44 8.25 -2.25
C SER A 65 3.15 8.98 -3.39
N THR A 66 2.65 8.79 -4.61
CA THR A 66 3.16 9.48 -5.81
C THR A 66 3.11 11.00 -5.68
N ALA A 67 2.08 11.54 -5.02
CA ALA A 67 1.94 12.99 -4.81
C ALA A 67 3.09 13.54 -3.95
N VAL A 68 3.42 12.87 -2.85
CA VAL A 68 4.56 13.26 -2.00
C VAL A 68 5.88 13.06 -2.72
N GLY A 69 6.04 11.97 -3.48
CA GLY A 69 7.23 11.73 -4.28
C GLY A 69 7.50 12.83 -5.31
N LYS A 70 6.46 13.27 -6.03
CA LYS A 70 6.54 14.41 -6.97
C LYS A 70 6.97 15.70 -6.26
N TRP A 71 6.42 15.96 -5.10
CA TRP A 71 6.76 17.13 -4.29
C TRP A 71 8.24 17.09 -3.83
N LEU A 72 8.70 15.95 -3.29
CA LEU A 72 10.10 15.75 -2.91
C LEU A 72 11.04 15.92 -4.11
N TYR A 73 10.67 15.36 -5.27
CA TYR A 73 11.46 15.45 -6.48
C TYR A 73 11.66 16.91 -6.91
N ALA A 74 10.57 17.67 -6.98
CA ALA A 74 10.60 19.09 -7.34
C ALA A 74 11.45 19.91 -6.38
N ARG A 75 11.34 19.66 -5.07
CA ARG A 75 12.09 20.41 -4.06
C ARG A 75 13.59 20.09 -4.07
N CYS A 76 13.94 18.84 -4.29
CA CYS A 76 15.34 18.43 -4.37
C CYS A 76 16.07 18.88 -5.66
N ALA A 77 15.34 19.36 -6.66
CA ALA A 77 15.93 19.82 -7.93
C ALA A 77 16.93 20.95 -7.73
N SER A 78 16.66 21.90 -6.83
CA SER A 78 17.54 23.04 -6.53
C SER A 78 18.91 22.63 -5.97
N THR A 79 19.01 21.48 -5.34
CA THR A 79 20.25 20.95 -4.73
C THR A 79 20.83 19.77 -5.49
N VAL A 80 20.21 19.35 -6.59
CA VAL A 80 20.61 18.20 -7.44
C VAL A 80 20.87 16.94 -6.59
N LYS A 81 20.06 16.68 -5.57
CA LYS A 81 20.20 15.49 -4.73
C LYS A 81 19.92 14.21 -5.53
N LYS A 82 20.63 13.15 -5.19
CA LYS A 82 20.25 11.80 -5.66
C LYS A 82 18.96 11.38 -4.99
N LEU A 83 17.99 10.94 -5.78
CA LEU A 83 16.69 10.48 -5.29
C LEU A 83 16.47 9.01 -5.64
N GLY A 84 16.05 8.23 -4.62
CA GLY A 84 15.47 6.91 -4.77
C GLY A 84 14.00 6.99 -4.36
N LEU A 85 13.08 6.88 -5.32
CA LEU A 85 11.65 7.02 -5.06
C LEU A 85 10.94 5.70 -5.37
N GLU A 86 10.31 5.13 -4.33
CA GLU A 86 9.42 3.98 -4.42
C GLU A 86 7.99 4.48 -4.16
N LEU A 87 7.15 4.42 -5.17
CA LEU A 87 5.86 5.10 -5.18
C LEU A 87 4.71 4.11 -5.35
N GLY A 88 3.48 4.61 -5.40
CA GLY A 88 2.30 3.79 -5.65
C GLY A 88 2.32 3.11 -7.01
N GLY A 89 1.62 2.02 -7.13
CA GLY A 89 1.48 1.26 -8.35
C GLY A 89 0.01 0.91 -8.63
N ASN A 90 -0.22 0.32 -9.79
CA ASN A 90 -1.47 -0.27 -10.23
C ASN A 90 -1.12 -1.48 -11.12
N ALA A 91 -0.51 -2.50 -10.49
CA ALA A 91 0.04 -3.63 -11.22
C ALA A 91 -1.06 -4.49 -11.85
N PRO A 92 -0.92 -4.87 -13.13
CA PRO A 92 -1.81 -5.83 -13.76
C PRO A 92 -1.41 -7.27 -13.46
N MET A 93 -2.39 -8.15 -13.26
CA MET A 93 -2.25 -9.59 -13.33
C MET A 93 -2.96 -10.11 -14.57
N VAL A 94 -2.24 -10.83 -15.44
CA VAL A 94 -2.79 -11.35 -16.68
C VAL A 94 -3.08 -12.84 -16.53
N VAL A 95 -4.33 -13.25 -16.78
CA VAL A 95 -4.77 -14.65 -16.73
C VAL A 95 -5.15 -15.10 -18.13
N LEU A 96 -4.30 -15.92 -18.73
CA LEU A 96 -4.51 -16.45 -20.08
C LEU A 96 -5.51 -17.60 -20.09
N LYS A 97 -6.06 -17.92 -21.28
CA LYS A 97 -6.97 -19.06 -21.46
C LYS A 97 -6.38 -20.39 -21.00
N SER A 98 -5.07 -20.58 -21.14
CA SER A 98 -4.35 -21.80 -20.76
C SER A 98 -3.90 -21.84 -19.30
N ALA A 99 -4.22 -20.81 -18.49
CA ALA A 99 -3.81 -20.76 -17.10
C ALA A 99 -4.51 -21.84 -16.26
N ASP A 100 -3.78 -22.43 -15.32
CA ASP A 100 -4.38 -23.17 -14.21
C ASP A 100 -5.08 -22.18 -13.28
N LEU A 101 -6.41 -22.24 -13.23
CA LEU A 101 -7.21 -21.26 -12.49
C LEU A 101 -7.04 -21.38 -10.97
N ASP A 102 -6.76 -22.57 -10.44
CA ASP A 102 -6.55 -22.75 -9.00
C ASP A 102 -5.23 -22.10 -8.56
N ILE A 103 -4.20 -22.23 -9.38
CA ILE A 103 -2.93 -21.53 -9.17
C ILE A 103 -3.10 -20.02 -9.34
N ALA A 104 -3.82 -19.58 -10.38
CA ALA A 104 -4.06 -18.17 -10.66
C ALA A 104 -4.83 -17.48 -9.52
N VAL A 105 -5.87 -18.11 -8.99
CA VAL A 105 -6.65 -17.60 -7.85
C VAL A 105 -5.82 -17.52 -6.58
N LYS A 106 -5.04 -18.56 -6.26
CA LYS A 106 -4.11 -18.52 -5.11
C LYS A 106 -3.09 -17.38 -5.22
N ALA A 107 -2.53 -17.16 -6.41
CA ALA A 107 -1.61 -16.07 -6.67
C ALA A 107 -2.29 -14.70 -6.55
N ALA A 108 -3.52 -14.56 -7.06
CA ALA A 108 -4.35 -13.37 -6.93
C ALA A 108 -4.62 -13.02 -5.47
N MET A 109 -5.06 -14.00 -4.67
CA MET A 109 -5.31 -13.83 -3.23
C MET A 109 -4.04 -13.40 -2.48
N ALA A 110 -2.93 -14.09 -2.69
CA ALA A 110 -1.65 -13.78 -2.05
C ALA A 110 -1.11 -12.40 -2.46
N SER A 111 -1.33 -11.97 -3.69
CA SER A 111 -0.92 -10.65 -4.17
C SER A 111 -1.82 -9.55 -3.64
N LYS A 112 -3.15 -9.67 -3.79
CA LYS A 112 -4.08 -8.57 -3.54
C LYS A 112 -4.42 -8.38 -2.08
N PHE A 113 -4.67 -9.45 -1.32
CA PHE A 113 -5.23 -9.31 0.03
C PHE A 113 -4.17 -9.24 1.15
N ARG A 114 -2.89 -9.39 0.83
CA ARG A 114 -1.80 -9.11 1.78
C ARG A 114 -1.89 -7.66 2.26
N TYR A 115 -1.81 -7.44 3.57
CA TYR A 115 -1.96 -6.11 4.21
C TYR A 115 -3.23 -5.34 3.79
N GLY A 116 -4.33 -6.06 3.53
CA GLY A 116 -5.56 -5.44 3.05
C GLY A 116 -5.41 -4.75 1.67
N GLY A 117 -4.49 -5.23 0.83
CA GLY A 117 -4.24 -4.65 -0.49
C GLY A 117 -3.46 -3.34 -0.49
N GLN A 118 -2.97 -2.90 0.67
CA GLN A 118 -2.26 -1.62 0.83
C GLN A 118 -0.76 -1.75 0.53
N THR A 119 -0.41 -2.33 -0.61
CA THR A 119 0.97 -2.54 -1.05
C THR A 119 1.19 -2.04 -2.48
N CYS A 120 2.33 -1.40 -2.73
CA CYS A 120 2.69 -0.85 -4.04
C CYS A 120 2.86 -1.92 -5.13
N VAL A 121 3.06 -3.18 -4.75
CA VAL A 121 3.31 -4.33 -5.65
C VAL A 121 2.11 -5.26 -5.77
N CYS A 122 0.98 -4.96 -5.14
CA CYS A 122 -0.20 -5.82 -5.27
C CYS A 122 -0.83 -5.69 -6.67
N ALA A 123 -1.43 -6.78 -7.12
CA ALA A 123 -2.24 -6.75 -8.33
C ALA A 123 -3.54 -6.02 -8.04
N ASP A 124 -3.75 -4.88 -8.69
CA ASP A 124 -4.99 -4.10 -8.59
C ASP A 124 -5.93 -4.39 -9.75
N ARG A 125 -5.36 -4.67 -10.94
CA ARG A 125 -6.11 -4.96 -12.17
C ARG A 125 -5.88 -6.40 -12.59
N PHE A 126 -6.98 -7.10 -12.86
CA PHE A 126 -6.97 -8.47 -13.36
C PHE A 126 -7.46 -8.49 -14.80
N LEU A 127 -6.55 -8.77 -15.74
CA LEU A 127 -6.85 -8.88 -17.17
C LEU A 127 -7.03 -10.36 -17.49
N VAL A 128 -8.26 -10.81 -17.53
CA VAL A 128 -8.62 -12.23 -17.64
C VAL A 128 -9.20 -12.51 -19.02
N HIS A 129 -8.70 -13.55 -19.67
CA HIS A 129 -9.22 -13.97 -20.97
C HIS A 129 -10.71 -14.33 -20.88
N GLU A 130 -11.53 -13.90 -21.85
CA GLU A 130 -12.98 -14.05 -21.88
C GLU A 130 -13.47 -15.49 -21.64
N ALA A 131 -12.76 -16.48 -22.19
CA ALA A 131 -13.13 -17.90 -22.05
C ALA A 131 -13.02 -18.46 -20.62
N VAL A 132 -12.35 -17.75 -19.70
CA VAL A 132 -12.10 -18.22 -18.32
C VAL A 132 -12.50 -17.20 -17.26
N VAL A 133 -12.97 -16.02 -17.66
CA VAL A 133 -13.24 -14.93 -16.72
C VAL A 133 -14.32 -15.28 -15.71
N ASP A 134 -15.42 -15.89 -16.10
CA ASP A 134 -16.52 -16.21 -15.18
C ASP A 134 -16.08 -17.19 -14.10
N ASN A 135 -15.38 -18.26 -14.49
CA ASN A 135 -14.87 -19.26 -13.55
C ASN A 135 -13.77 -18.67 -12.62
N PHE A 136 -12.88 -17.83 -13.17
CA PHE A 136 -11.87 -17.14 -12.36
C PHE A 136 -12.51 -16.21 -11.34
N VAL A 137 -13.49 -15.40 -11.73
CA VAL A 137 -14.19 -14.45 -10.86
C VAL A 137 -14.97 -15.18 -9.76
N GLU A 138 -15.69 -16.27 -10.11
CA GLU A 138 -16.42 -17.09 -9.14
C GLU A 138 -15.48 -17.63 -8.05
N LYS A 139 -14.38 -18.27 -8.47
CA LYS A 139 -13.38 -18.82 -7.53
C LYS A 139 -12.73 -17.72 -6.68
N LEU A 140 -12.34 -16.60 -7.29
CA LEU A 140 -11.71 -15.49 -6.57
C LEU A 140 -12.66 -14.87 -5.54
N ALA A 141 -13.94 -14.69 -5.91
CA ALA A 141 -14.94 -14.13 -5.00
C ALA A 141 -15.24 -15.09 -3.83
N ALA A 142 -15.28 -16.40 -4.07
CA ALA A 142 -15.44 -17.40 -3.01
C ALA A 142 -14.30 -17.34 -1.99
N GLU A 143 -13.04 -17.32 -2.44
CA GLU A 143 -11.87 -17.21 -1.58
C GLU A 143 -11.81 -15.86 -0.84
N ALA A 144 -12.13 -14.76 -1.52
CA ALA A 144 -12.17 -13.44 -0.91
C ALA A 144 -13.23 -13.33 0.18
N SER A 145 -14.43 -13.88 -0.06
CA SER A 145 -15.53 -13.90 0.90
C SER A 145 -15.24 -14.78 2.12
N ALA A 146 -14.38 -15.77 1.99
CA ALA A 146 -13.97 -16.65 3.09
C ALA A 146 -12.96 -15.99 4.04
N LEU A 147 -12.36 -14.84 3.67
CA LEU A 147 -11.42 -14.13 4.52
C LEU A 147 -12.12 -13.54 5.74
N LYS A 148 -11.72 -13.99 6.93
CA LYS A 148 -12.21 -13.45 8.19
C LYS A 148 -11.59 -12.09 8.49
N LEU A 149 -12.42 -11.07 8.60
CA LEU A 149 -12.01 -9.76 9.12
C LEU A 149 -11.79 -9.83 10.63
N GLY A 150 -10.74 -9.19 11.12
CA GLY A 150 -10.48 -9.19 12.56
C GLY A 150 -9.18 -8.49 12.94
N HIS A 151 -8.90 -8.45 14.24
CA HIS A 151 -7.65 -7.95 14.75
C HIS A 151 -6.50 -8.92 14.39
N GLY A 152 -5.35 -8.38 13.97
CA GLY A 152 -4.24 -9.18 13.47
C GLY A 152 -3.61 -10.19 14.44
N LEU A 153 -3.87 -10.06 15.75
CA LEU A 153 -3.42 -11.01 16.76
C LEU A 153 -4.46 -12.08 17.08
N ASP A 154 -5.68 -11.96 16.56
CA ASP A 154 -6.74 -12.96 16.79
C ASP A 154 -6.53 -14.16 15.87
N ALA A 155 -6.66 -15.35 16.43
CA ALA A 155 -6.51 -16.59 15.67
C ALA A 155 -7.54 -16.68 14.53
N GLY A 156 -7.06 -17.04 13.35
CA GLY A 156 -7.89 -17.21 12.15
C GLY A 156 -8.26 -15.90 11.44
N THR A 157 -7.74 -14.74 11.87
CA THR A 157 -7.88 -13.50 11.10
C THR A 157 -7.15 -13.63 9.77
N GLY A 158 -7.88 -13.46 8.68
CA GLY A 158 -7.34 -13.46 7.32
C GLY A 158 -6.96 -12.07 6.82
N ILE A 159 -7.66 -11.04 7.29
CA ILE A 159 -7.43 -9.66 6.88
C ILE A 159 -7.72 -8.68 8.03
N GLY A 160 -6.81 -7.76 8.26
CA GLY A 160 -6.91 -6.72 9.28
C GLY A 160 -7.60 -5.44 8.79
N PRO A 161 -7.65 -4.40 9.65
CA PRO A 161 -8.18 -3.10 9.26
C PRO A 161 -7.27 -2.40 8.25
N LEU A 162 -7.83 -1.47 7.49
CA LEU A 162 -7.06 -0.49 6.72
C LEU A 162 -6.36 0.50 7.67
N ILE A 163 -5.45 1.29 7.11
CA ILE A 163 -4.59 2.18 7.91
C ILE A 163 -5.39 3.23 8.71
N ASP A 164 -6.49 3.75 8.15
CA ASP A 164 -7.36 4.72 8.79
C ASP A 164 -8.76 4.74 8.15
N GLU A 165 -9.67 5.55 8.71
CA GLU A 165 -11.02 5.73 8.18
C GLU A 165 -11.03 6.43 6.81
N ALA A 166 -10.07 7.29 6.52
CA ALA A 166 -9.98 7.95 5.22
C ALA A 166 -9.71 6.93 4.11
N ALA A 167 -8.91 5.89 4.39
CA ALA A 167 -8.69 4.78 3.47
C ALA A 167 -9.97 3.99 3.22
N THR A 168 -10.75 3.71 4.28
CA THR A 168 -12.06 3.03 4.16
C THR A 168 -13.04 3.85 3.31
N PHE A 169 -13.14 5.15 3.59
CA PHE A 169 -13.99 6.06 2.82
C PHE A 169 -13.59 6.08 1.34
N LYS A 170 -12.28 6.16 1.05
CA LYS A 170 -11.77 6.13 -0.32
C LYS A 170 -12.14 4.83 -1.05
N CYS A 171 -12.06 3.68 -0.38
CA CYS A 171 -12.51 2.42 -0.97
C CYS A 171 -14.00 2.44 -1.31
N GLN A 172 -14.85 2.94 -0.40
CA GLN A 172 -16.28 3.08 -0.65
C GLN A 172 -16.58 3.97 -1.86
N GLU A 173 -15.96 5.14 -1.94
CA GLU A 173 -16.19 6.06 -3.05
C GLU A 173 -15.73 5.49 -4.39
N ARG A 174 -14.62 4.78 -4.43
CA ARG A 174 -14.14 4.12 -5.64
C ARG A 174 -15.08 3.01 -6.11
N VAL A 175 -15.55 2.17 -5.17
CA VAL A 175 -16.54 1.12 -5.52
C VAL A 175 -17.84 1.75 -6.03
N LYS A 176 -18.35 2.80 -5.38
CA LYS A 176 -19.53 3.53 -5.87
C LYS A 176 -19.30 4.13 -7.25
N GLY A 177 -18.15 4.74 -7.48
CA GLY A 177 -17.77 5.30 -8.77
C GLY A 177 -17.77 4.25 -9.88
N ALA A 178 -17.18 3.08 -9.62
CA ALA A 178 -17.17 1.97 -10.58
C ALA A 178 -18.59 1.46 -10.88
N ILE A 179 -19.44 1.30 -9.86
CA ILE A 179 -20.85 0.91 -10.03
C ILE A 179 -21.58 1.92 -10.92
N SER A 180 -21.38 3.23 -10.71
CA SER A 180 -22.00 4.27 -11.52
C SER A 180 -21.57 4.24 -13.00
N GLN A 181 -20.41 3.64 -13.28
CA GLN A 181 -19.86 3.39 -14.62
C GLN A 181 -20.25 2.02 -15.20
N GLY A 182 -21.11 1.26 -14.52
CA GLY A 182 -21.62 -0.02 -15.00
C GLY A 182 -20.90 -1.27 -14.46
N ALA A 183 -19.94 -1.12 -13.56
CA ALA A 183 -19.29 -2.26 -12.94
C ALA A 183 -20.20 -3.00 -11.96
N THR A 184 -19.95 -4.29 -11.79
CA THR A 184 -20.71 -5.18 -10.90
C THR A 184 -19.84 -5.62 -9.72
N VAL A 185 -20.32 -5.39 -8.49
CA VAL A 185 -19.70 -5.95 -7.28
C VAL A 185 -20.11 -7.41 -7.15
N VAL A 186 -19.13 -8.29 -7.16
CA VAL A 186 -19.35 -9.74 -7.04
C VAL A 186 -19.36 -10.18 -5.58
N CYS A 187 -18.48 -9.58 -4.75
CA CYS A 187 -18.50 -9.77 -3.28
C CYS A 187 -17.93 -8.54 -2.58
N GLY A 188 -18.26 -8.37 -1.32
CA GLY A 188 -17.80 -7.27 -0.48
C GLY A 188 -18.40 -5.91 -0.86
N GLY A 189 -17.56 -4.88 -0.84
CA GLY A 189 -17.94 -3.51 -1.24
C GLY A 189 -18.43 -2.63 -0.11
N ASN A 190 -18.47 -3.12 1.13
CA ASN A 190 -19.04 -2.40 2.26
C ASN A 190 -18.03 -2.24 3.41
N LYS A 191 -18.26 -1.20 4.20
CA LYS A 191 -17.69 -1.11 5.55
C LYS A 191 -18.58 -1.94 6.49
N PRO A 192 -18.04 -2.96 7.17
CA PRO A 192 -18.82 -3.70 8.15
C PRO A 192 -19.21 -2.80 9.32
N PRO A 193 -20.33 -3.09 10.02
CA PRO A 193 -20.73 -2.34 11.20
C PRO A 193 -19.72 -2.55 12.34
N GLY A 194 -19.57 -1.51 13.18
CA GLY A 194 -18.68 -1.56 14.34
C GLY A 194 -17.47 -0.64 14.25
N PRO A 195 -16.62 -0.64 15.29
CA PRO A 195 -15.43 0.21 15.36
C PRO A 195 -14.31 -0.29 14.45
N GLY A 196 -13.41 0.62 14.08
CA GLY A 196 -12.23 0.32 13.27
C GLY A 196 -12.40 0.60 11.80
N SER A 197 -11.27 0.64 11.09
CA SER A 197 -11.19 0.99 9.67
C SER A 197 -11.27 -0.28 8.80
N PHE A 198 -12.23 -1.14 9.07
CA PHE A 198 -12.44 -2.36 8.29
C PHE A 198 -13.16 -2.07 6.98
N PHE A 199 -12.80 -2.83 5.95
CA PHE A 199 -13.49 -2.87 4.68
C PHE A 199 -13.51 -4.31 4.17
N GLU A 200 -14.65 -4.75 3.64
CA GLU A 200 -14.79 -6.11 3.14
C GLU A 200 -13.85 -6.40 1.97
N PRO A 201 -13.24 -7.61 1.91
CA PRO A 201 -12.57 -8.06 0.69
C PRO A 201 -13.51 -7.96 -0.50
N THR A 202 -13.11 -7.21 -1.52
CA THR A 202 -14.02 -6.79 -2.58
C THR A 202 -13.51 -7.23 -3.94
N VAL A 203 -14.40 -7.87 -4.71
CA VAL A 203 -14.18 -8.22 -6.11
C VAL A 203 -15.21 -7.49 -6.96
N VAL A 204 -14.73 -6.72 -7.92
CA VAL A 204 -15.55 -5.96 -8.87
C VAL A 204 -15.20 -6.43 -10.29
N ARG A 205 -16.21 -6.68 -11.12
CA ARG A 205 -16.04 -7.05 -12.53
C ARG A 205 -16.63 -6.00 -13.47
N ASP A 206 -16.28 -6.10 -14.74
CA ASP A 206 -16.75 -5.23 -15.81
C ASP A 206 -16.44 -3.74 -15.54
N VAL A 207 -15.26 -3.51 -14.94
CA VAL A 207 -14.80 -2.16 -14.59
C VAL A 207 -14.39 -1.42 -15.86
N ALA A 208 -14.89 -0.19 -16.04
CA ALA A 208 -14.51 0.65 -17.16
C ALA A 208 -12.99 0.96 -17.12
N ILE A 209 -12.37 1.03 -18.31
CA ILE A 209 -10.90 1.17 -18.42
C ILE A 209 -10.39 2.51 -17.86
N ASP A 210 -11.24 3.51 -17.81
CA ASP A 210 -11.01 4.85 -17.27
C ASP A 210 -11.54 5.04 -15.84
N SER A 211 -11.97 3.96 -15.19
CA SER A 211 -12.40 3.99 -13.79
C SER A 211 -11.24 4.35 -12.84
N GLU A 212 -11.58 5.03 -11.75
CA GLU A 212 -10.62 5.32 -10.67
C GLU A 212 -10.38 4.13 -9.72
N LEU A 213 -11.10 3.01 -9.93
CA LEU A 213 -10.98 1.80 -9.11
C LEU A 213 -9.65 1.10 -9.34
#